data_a3e681da6683f79ad0a88145fc30dfb2
#
_entry.id   a3e681da6683f79ad0a88145fc30dfb2
#
_cell.length_a   1.000
_cell.length_b   1.000
_cell.length_c   1.000
_cell.angle_alpha   90.00
_cell.angle_beta   90.00
_cell.angle_gamma   90.00
#
_symmetry.space_group_name_H-M   'P 1'
#
loop_
_entity.id
_entity.type
_entity.pdbx_description
1 polymer ?
#
loop_
_entity_poly.entity_id
_entity_poly.type
_entity_poly.pdbx_seq_one_letter_code
_entity_poly.pdbx_strand_id
1 'polypeptide(L)'
;RQRQMCIRDRSCASALWTLNDLDPTCADKTLSYCAEGTRFVCADAATKAWNGRYQLIASSSVFQWIPEPESFVGRLAGCQRRGDVLLFSTFLPGNLVEIRELTGQGLFYPSTEQWNDWLEPFYQVDFQETETIRLLFTSPQAVLRHLKETGVTANHSEFWTPGKLRTFCAAYQEKFGTNNQQVTLTYRPLYILAVRK
;
A
#
# COMPACT_ATOMS: atom_id res chain seq x y z
N ARG A 1 -4.39 2.19 -11.52
CA ARG A 1 -4.91 0.81 -11.41
C ARG A 1 -3.88 0.02 -10.62
N GLN A 2 -4.03 -0.06 -9.29
CA GLN A 2 -3.34 -1.07 -8.53
C GLN A 2 -3.75 -2.42 -9.12
N ARG A 3 -2.80 -3.12 -9.72
CA ARG A 3 -2.97 -4.53 -9.97
C ARG A 3 -2.86 -5.21 -8.61
N GLN A 4 -3.98 -5.45 -7.94
CA GLN A 4 -4.03 -6.49 -6.94
C GLN A 4 -3.56 -7.77 -7.64
N MET A 5 -2.39 -8.24 -7.25
CA MET A 5 -1.92 -9.55 -7.65
C MET A 5 -2.81 -10.55 -6.92
N CYS A 6 -3.93 -10.96 -7.54
CA CYS A 6 -4.55 -12.21 -7.18
C CYS A 6 -3.48 -13.28 -7.42
N ILE A 7 -2.87 -13.77 -6.37
CA ILE A 7 -2.02 -14.95 -6.44
C ILE A 7 -2.96 -16.09 -6.84
N ARG A 8 -3.06 -16.32 -8.14
CA ARG A 8 -3.77 -17.45 -8.72
C ARG A 8 -2.83 -18.65 -8.61
N ASP A 9 -2.55 -19.06 -7.36
CA ASP A 9 -1.84 -20.29 -7.14
C ASP A 9 -2.83 -21.44 -7.21
N ARG A 10 -2.61 -22.35 -8.17
CA ARG A 10 -3.35 -23.60 -8.29
C ARG A 10 -3.25 -24.46 -7.02
N SER A 11 -2.27 -24.21 -6.18
CA SER A 11 -2.05 -24.89 -4.89
C SER A 11 -3.11 -24.55 -3.84
N CYS A 12 -3.84 -23.43 -3.99
CA CYS A 12 -4.86 -22.96 -3.05
C CYS A 12 -6.29 -23.06 -3.60
N ALA A 13 -6.55 -23.95 -4.55
CA ALA A 13 -7.85 -24.09 -5.22
C ALA A 13 -9.04 -24.38 -4.28
N SER A 14 -8.78 -24.87 -3.06
CA SER A 14 -9.79 -25.14 -2.01
C SER A 14 -9.90 -24.04 -0.95
N ALA A 15 -9.14 -22.94 -1.06
CA ALA A 15 -9.17 -21.86 -0.07
C ALA A 15 -10.44 -21.01 -0.23
N LEU A 16 -11.08 -20.70 0.89
CA LEU A 16 -12.18 -19.74 0.95
C LEU A 16 -11.57 -18.34 1.17
N TRP A 17 -11.77 -17.46 0.18
CA TRP A 17 -11.24 -16.09 0.24
C TRP A 17 -12.27 -15.08 0.69
N THR A 18 -11.84 -14.12 1.49
CA THR A 18 -12.56 -12.88 1.76
C THR A 18 -11.69 -11.73 1.25
N LEU A 19 -12.18 -11.01 0.26
CA LEU A 19 -11.52 -9.83 -0.31
C LEU A 19 -12.12 -8.58 0.30
N ASN A 20 -11.30 -7.57 0.54
CA ASN A 20 -11.74 -6.30 1.10
C ASN A 20 -11.17 -5.13 0.30
N ASP A 21 -12.01 -4.18 0.00
CA ASP A 21 -11.64 -2.86 -0.52
C ASP A 21 -12.67 -1.82 -0.06
N LEU A 22 -12.27 -0.55 -0.05
CA LEU A 22 -13.18 0.59 0.16
C LEU A 22 -14.02 0.90 -1.08
N ASP A 23 -13.49 0.61 -2.27
CA ASP A 23 -14.16 0.88 -3.54
C ASP A 23 -15.03 -0.30 -3.97
N PRO A 24 -16.36 -0.14 -3.96
CA PRO A 24 -17.28 -1.19 -4.39
C PRO A 24 -17.11 -1.58 -5.87
N THR A 25 -16.57 -0.70 -6.71
CA THR A 25 -16.34 -0.98 -8.13
C THR A 25 -15.24 -2.02 -8.38
N CYS A 26 -14.45 -2.31 -7.36
CA CYS A 26 -13.45 -3.39 -7.40
C CYS A 26 -14.08 -4.78 -7.34
N ALA A 27 -15.31 -4.92 -6.84
CA ALA A 27 -15.95 -6.22 -6.61
C ALA A 27 -16.04 -7.07 -7.87
N ASP A 28 -16.71 -6.58 -8.91
CA ASP A 28 -16.96 -7.36 -10.12
C ASP A 28 -15.66 -7.76 -10.84
N LYS A 29 -14.71 -6.81 -10.89
CA LYS A 29 -13.40 -7.05 -11.52
C LYS A 29 -12.58 -8.10 -10.78
N THR A 30 -12.62 -8.05 -9.44
CA THR A 30 -11.81 -8.92 -8.61
C THR A 30 -12.41 -10.31 -8.52
N LEU A 31 -13.72 -10.41 -8.30
CA LEU A 31 -14.43 -11.70 -8.20
C LEU A 31 -14.38 -12.51 -9.50
N SER A 32 -14.34 -11.85 -10.67
CA SER A 32 -14.22 -12.56 -11.96
C SER A 32 -12.92 -13.37 -12.12
N TYR A 33 -11.91 -13.10 -11.31
CA TYR A 33 -10.63 -13.82 -11.30
C TYR A 33 -10.47 -14.79 -10.12
N CYS A 34 -11.45 -14.85 -9.22
CA CYS A 34 -11.36 -15.62 -7.98
C CYS A 34 -12.11 -16.96 -8.10
N ALA A 35 -11.81 -17.89 -7.19
CA ALA A 35 -12.51 -19.15 -7.07
C ALA A 35 -13.96 -18.94 -6.62
N GLU A 36 -14.85 -19.87 -6.98
CA GLU A 36 -16.23 -19.90 -6.51
C GLU A 36 -16.27 -19.91 -4.96
N GLY A 37 -17.21 -19.19 -4.37
CA GLY A 37 -17.32 -19.03 -2.92
C GLY A 37 -16.49 -17.89 -2.32
N THR A 38 -15.69 -17.18 -3.12
CA THR A 38 -14.99 -15.97 -2.69
C THR A 38 -16.01 -14.88 -2.34
N ARG A 39 -15.79 -14.22 -1.18
CA ARG A 39 -16.62 -13.09 -0.71
C ARG A 39 -15.89 -11.77 -0.93
N PHE A 40 -16.63 -10.75 -1.35
CA PHE A 40 -16.15 -9.37 -1.35
C PHE A 40 -16.82 -8.57 -0.24
N VAL A 41 -16.05 -7.80 0.52
CA VAL A 41 -16.49 -6.95 1.61
C VAL A 41 -16.07 -5.52 1.31
N CYS A 42 -17.04 -4.69 0.93
CA CYS A 42 -16.83 -3.25 0.77
C CYS A 42 -16.89 -2.60 2.15
N ALA A 43 -15.74 -2.33 2.75
CA ALA A 43 -15.64 -1.71 4.06
C ALA A 43 -14.23 -1.18 4.32
N ASP A 44 -14.13 -0.20 5.22
CA ASP A 44 -12.85 0.23 5.77
C ASP A 44 -12.26 -0.88 6.65
N ALA A 45 -11.12 -1.43 6.24
CA ALA A 45 -10.42 -2.48 6.97
C ALA A 45 -10.04 -2.05 8.39
N ALA A 46 -9.77 -0.74 8.60
CA ALA A 46 -9.36 -0.20 9.88
C ALA A 46 -10.49 -0.18 10.92
N THR A 47 -11.73 0.00 10.51
CA THR A 47 -12.87 0.17 11.41
C THR A 47 -13.79 -1.05 11.48
N LYS A 48 -13.75 -1.89 10.44
CA LYS A 48 -14.60 -3.09 10.39
C LYS A 48 -14.23 -4.09 11.48
N ALA A 49 -15.26 -4.62 12.16
CA ALA A 49 -15.11 -5.79 13.02
C ALA A 49 -14.95 -7.05 12.15
N TRP A 50 -13.78 -7.66 12.22
CA TRP A 50 -13.47 -8.93 11.56
C TRP A 50 -13.75 -10.07 12.52
N ASN A 51 -14.86 -10.79 12.31
CA ASN A 51 -15.29 -11.88 13.20
C ASN A 51 -14.87 -13.28 12.70
N GLY A 52 -14.12 -13.33 11.60
CA GLY A 52 -13.62 -14.57 11.02
C GLY A 52 -12.35 -15.09 11.67
N ARG A 53 -11.95 -16.30 11.24
CA ARG A 53 -10.62 -16.87 11.48
C ARG A 53 -9.94 -17.03 10.15
N TYR A 54 -8.72 -16.51 10.03
CA TYR A 54 -7.98 -16.45 8.78
C TYR A 54 -6.59 -17.05 8.96
N GLN A 55 -6.31 -18.14 8.24
CA GLN A 55 -4.97 -18.76 8.23
C GLN A 55 -3.95 -17.87 7.52
N LEU A 56 -4.41 -17.10 6.54
CA LEU A 56 -3.59 -16.13 5.84
C LEU A 56 -4.34 -14.80 5.78
N ILE A 57 -3.69 -13.74 6.22
CA ILE A 57 -4.09 -12.37 5.94
C ILE A 57 -3.03 -11.78 5.01
N ALA A 58 -3.44 -11.40 3.78
CA ALA A 58 -2.55 -10.79 2.81
C ALA A 58 -3.02 -9.37 2.48
N SER A 59 -2.11 -8.40 2.46
CA SER A 59 -2.42 -7.01 2.15
C SER A 59 -1.30 -6.39 1.31
N SER A 60 -1.67 -5.68 0.25
CA SER A 60 -0.72 -5.00 -0.62
C SER A 60 -0.98 -3.51 -0.62
N SER A 61 -0.03 -2.73 -0.10
CA SER A 61 -0.06 -1.25 -0.14
C SER A 61 -1.32 -0.63 0.47
N VAL A 62 -1.81 -1.19 1.59
CA VAL A 62 -2.97 -0.67 2.34
C VAL A 62 -2.54 -0.11 3.70
N PHE A 63 -1.57 -0.72 4.38
CA PHE A 63 -1.22 -0.39 5.76
C PHE A 63 -0.79 1.08 5.95
N GLN A 64 -0.25 1.74 4.93
CA GLN A 64 0.08 3.17 4.98
C GLN A 64 -1.15 4.10 5.10
N TRP A 65 -2.35 3.58 4.84
CA TRP A 65 -3.61 4.32 4.95
C TRP A 65 -4.30 4.12 6.30
N ILE A 66 -3.80 3.20 7.12
CA ILE A 66 -4.38 2.87 8.43
C ILE A 66 -3.94 3.91 9.45
N PRO A 67 -4.86 4.66 10.09
CA PRO A 67 -4.50 5.73 11.03
C PRO A 67 -3.76 5.23 12.28
N GLU A 68 -4.14 4.04 12.78
CA GLU A 68 -3.60 3.41 13.98
C GLU A 68 -3.05 2.02 13.66
N PRO A 69 -1.88 1.91 13.01
CA PRO A 69 -1.36 0.64 12.52
C PRO A 69 -1.03 -0.35 13.64
N GLU A 70 -0.55 0.10 14.80
CA GLU A 70 -0.29 -0.74 15.97
C GLU A 70 -1.58 -1.43 16.45
N SER A 71 -2.63 -0.67 16.69
CA SER A 71 -3.95 -1.19 17.09
C SER A 71 -4.52 -2.14 16.03
N PHE A 72 -4.32 -1.82 14.74
CA PHE A 72 -4.77 -2.64 13.64
C PHE A 72 -4.07 -4.00 13.60
N VAL A 73 -2.75 -4.05 13.80
CA VAL A 73 -1.98 -5.30 13.93
C VAL A 73 -2.54 -6.18 15.05
N GLY A 74 -2.83 -5.61 16.23
CA GLY A 74 -3.44 -6.35 17.34
C GLY A 74 -4.81 -6.93 17.00
N ARG A 75 -5.65 -6.20 16.26
CA ARG A 75 -6.95 -6.71 15.80
C ARG A 75 -6.83 -7.84 14.78
N LEU A 76 -5.88 -7.74 13.85
CA LEU A 76 -5.61 -8.82 12.90
C LEU A 76 -5.13 -10.08 13.63
N ALA A 77 -4.26 -9.94 14.63
CA ALA A 77 -3.80 -11.05 15.48
C ALA A 77 -4.97 -11.73 16.21
N GLY A 78 -6.00 -10.97 16.62
CA GLY A 78 -7.23 -11.52 17.20
C GLY A 78 -8.05 -12.38 16.24
N CYS A 79 -7.83 -12.26 14.93
CA CYS A 79 -8.49 -13.05 13.88
C CYS A 79 -7.65 -14.27 13.45
N GLN A 80 -6.51 -14.52 14.08
CA GLN A 80 -5.57 -15.57 13.72
C GLN A 80 -5.25 -16.47 14.94
N ARG A 81 -4.82 -17.69 14.65
CA ARG A 81 -4.31 -18.65 15.63
C ARG A 81 -2.80 -18.78 15.49
N ARG A 82 -2.17 -19.38 16.47
CA ARG A 82 -0.74 -19.73 16.41
C ARG A 82 -0.42 -20.50 15.12
N GLY A 83 0.61 -20.05 14.42
CA GLY A 83 1.04 -20.61 13.14
C GLY A 83 0.38 -20.00 11.90
N ASP A 84 -0.68 -19.18 12.05
CA ASP A 84 -1.29 -18.47 10.93
C ASP A 84 -0.37 -17.33 10.46
N VAL A 85 -0.52 -16.91 9.19
CA VAL A 85 0.41 -16.01 8.50
C VAL A 85 -0.22 -14.64 8.23
N LEU A 86 0.53 -13.59 8.54
CA LEU A 86 0.31 -12.23 8.08
C LEU A 86 1.37 -11.87 7.04
N LEU A 87 0.93 -11.55 5.83
CA LEU A 87 1.77 -11.10 4.71
C LEU A 87 1.32 -9.72 4.26
N PHE A 88 2.20 -8.73 4.31
CA PHE A 88 1.82 -7.41 3.81
C PHE A 88 2.98 -6.64 3.20
N SER A 89 2.62 -5.72 2.31
CA SER A 89 3.51 -4.67 1.85
C SER A 89 3.00 -3.30 2.26
N THR A 90 3.93 -2.41 2.57
CA THR A 90 3.71 -1.01 2.89
C THR A 90 4.90 -0.17 2.41
N PHE A 91 5.00 1.07 2.87
CA PHE A 91 6.11 1.94 2.51
C PHE A 91 6.81 2.50 3.74
N LEU A 92 8.08 2.87 3.55
CA LEU A 92 8.98 3.41 4.57
C LEU A 92 9.17 4.93 4.43
N PRO A 93 9.73 5.59 5.43
CA PRO A 93 10.17 6.99 5.34
C PRO A 93 11.06 7.21 4.11
N GLY A 94 10.85 8.31 3.40
CA GLY A 94 11.49 8.60 2.11
C GLY A 94 10.72 8.08 0.89
N ASN A 95 9.59 7.39 1.06
CA ASN A 95 8.67 7.11 -0.03
C ASN A 95 8.08 8.41 -0.59
N LEU A 96 8.10 8.56 -1.93
CA LEU A 96 7.62 9.76 -2.64
C LEU A 96 8.28 11.04 -2.12
N VAL A 97 9.57 10.97 -1.78
CA VAL A 97 10.32 12.09 -1.20
C VAL A 97 10.24 13.35 -2.07
N GLU A 98 10.23 13.19 -3.39
CA GLU A 98 10.15 14.29 -4.35
C GLU A 98 8.85 15.09 -4.22
N ILE A 99 7.74 14.40 -4.03
CA ILE A 99 6.43 15.02 -3.83
C ILE A 99 6.39 15.74 -2.49
N ARG A 100 6.83 15.05 -1.42
CA ARG A 100 6.83 15.60 -0.07
C ARG A 100 7.68 16.86 0.05
N GLU A 101 8.86 16.88 -0.56
CA GLU A 101 9.76 18.03 -0.52
C GLU A 101 9.22 19.26 -1.25
N LEU A 102 8.44 19.07 -2.30
CA LEU A 102 7.88 20.17 -3.08
C LEU A 102 6.53 20.67 -2.58
N THR A 103 5.74 19.78 -1.97
CA THR A 103 4.37 20.11 -1.54
C THR A 103 4.23 20.28 -0.03
N GLY A 104 5.19 19.79 0.74
CA GLY A 104 5.08 19.66 2.21
C GLY A 104 4.05 18.60 2.64
N GLN A 105 3.43 17.89 1.71
CA GLN A 105 2.37 16.93 1.96
C GLN A 105 2.86 15.49 1.73
N GLY A 106 2.27 14.55 2.46
CA GLY A 106 2.57 13.13 2.35
C GLY A 106 1.96 12.35 3.51
N LEU A 107 1.90 11.05 3.35
CA LEU A 107 1.51 10.15 4.44
C LEU A 107 2.64 10.04 5.47
N PHE A 108 2.26 9.70 6.68
CA PHE A 108 3.21 9.20 7.67
C PHE A 108 3.57 7.76 7.30
N TYR A 109 4.87 7.49 7.19
CA TYR A 109 5.39 6.15 6.94
C TYR A 109 6.17 5.72 8.18
N PRO A 110 5.72 4.67 8.90
CA PRO A 110 6.46 4.11 10.03
C PRO A 110 7.81 3.53 9.58
N SER A 111 8.80 3.59 10.46
CA SER A 111 10.08 2.95 10.21
C SER A 111 10.00 1.42 10.33
N THR A 112 11.03 0.74 9.89
CA THR A 112 11.15 -0.72 10.03
C THR A 112 11.12 -1.16 11.49
N GLU A 113 11.77 -0.40 12.36
CA GLU A 113 11.83 -0.63 13.80
C GLU A 113 10.43 -0.51 14.42
N GLN A 114 9.67 0.55 14.06
CA GLN A 114 8.30 0.71 14.54
C GLN A 114 7.39 -0.45 14.11
N TRP A 115 7.52 -0.94 12.86
CA TRP A 115 6.78 -2.12 12.42
C TRP A 115 7.14 -3.36 13.23
N ASN A 116 8.43 -3.56 13.53
CA ASN A 116 8.89 -4.69 14.35
C ASN A 116 8.34 -4.59 15.78
N ASP A 117 8.38 -3.41 16.39
CA ASP A 117 7.84 -3.17 17.75
C ASP A 117 6.34 -3.49 17.83
N TRP A 118 5.54 -3.10 16.82
CA TRP A 118 4.11 -3.37 16.79
C TRP A 118 3.75 -4.83 16.49
N LEU A 119 4.60 -5.53 15.75
CA LEU A 119 4.41 -6.94 15.42
C LEU A 119 4.86 -7.85 16.56
N GLU A 120 5.93 -7.50 17.28
CA GLU A 120 6.60 -8.33 18.28
C GLU A 120 5.64 -8.97 19.30
N PRO A 121 4.64 -8.26 19.89
CA PRO A 121 3.74 -8.87 20.88
C PRO A 121 2.87 -10.01 20.33
N PHE A 122 2.66 -10.05 19.02
CA PHE A 122 1.69 -10.96 18.38
C PHE A 122 2.30 -11.92 17.38
N TYR A 123 3.38 -11.52 16.72
CA TYR A 123 3.95 -12.23 15.57
C TYR A 123 5.46 -12.40 15.71
N GLN A 124 5.96 -13.44 15.09
CA GLN A 124 7.36 -13.59 14.75
C GLN A 124 7.54 -13.18 13.30
N VAL A 125 8.43 -12.22 13.03
CA VAL A 125 8.78 -11.82 11.66
C VAL A 125 9.75 -12.85 11.10
N ASP A 126 9.32 -13.61 10.10
CA ASP A 126 10.13 -14.65 9.46
C ASP A 126 10.85 -14.12 8.19
N PHE A 127 10.24 -13.12 7.53
CA PHE A 127 10.85 -12.46 6.37
C PHE A 127 10.54 -10.97 6.40
N GLN A 128 11.56 -10.18 6.11
CA GLN A 128 11.46 -8.74 5.97
C GLN A 128 12.43 -8.24 4.92
N GLU A 129 11.93 -7.49 3.95
CA GLU A 129 12.75 -6.94 2.88
C GLU A 129 12.35 -5.50 2.59
N THR A 130 13.35 -4.68 2.28
CA THR A 130 13.18 -3.29 1.89
C THR A 130 13.85 -3.04 0.56
N GLU A 131 13.27 -2.18 -0.25
CA GLU A 131 13.82 -1.81 -1.54
C GLU A 131 13.76 -0.29 -1.74
N THR A 132 14.62 0.24 -2.59
CA THR A 132 14.52 1.61 -3.09
C THR A 132 14.38 1.57 -4.60
N ILE A 133 13.19 1.87 -5.08
CA ILE A 133 12.85 1.85 -6.50
C ILE A 133 12.82 3.29 -6.99
N ARG A 134 13.68 3.66 -7.93
CA ARG A 134 13.65 4.96 -8.62
C ARG A 134 13.09 4.78 -10.01
N LEU A 135 11.89 5.32 -10.23
CA LEU A 135 11.26 5.37 -11.55
C LEU A 135 11.69 6.63 -12.27
N LEU A 136 11.86 6.53 -13.59
CA LEU A 136 12.17 7.65 -14.46
C LEU A 136 10.94 8.01 -15.30
N PHE A 137 10.64 9.29 -15.36
CA PHE A 137 9.51 9.84 -16.12
C PHE A 137 10.00 10.91 -17.08
N THR A 138 9.30 11.06 -18.19
CA THR A 138 9.62 12.05 -19.22
C THR A 138 9.31 13.49 -18.80
N SER A 139 8.53 13.68 -17.75
CA SER A 139 8.19 15.00 -17.22
C SER A 139 7.53 14.92 -15.84
N PRO A 140 7.51 16.04 -15.08
CA PRO A 140 6.75 16.11 -13.83
C PRO A 140 5.24 15.85 -14.01
N GLN A 141 4.66 16.20 -15.14
CA GLN A 141 3.25 15.91 -15.45
C GLN A 141 3.02 14.41 -15.59
N ALA A 142 3.98 13.67 -16.15
CA ALA A 142 3.90 12.21 -16.22
C ALA A 142 3.94 11.57 -14.82
N VAL A 143 4.72 12.12 -13.88
CA VAL A 143 4.72 11.73 -12.47
C VAL A 143 3.33 11.94 -11.84
N LEU A 144 2.75 13.13 -11.99
CA LEU A 144 1.43 13.42 -11.44
C LEU A 144 0.34 12.51 -12.00
N ARG A 145 0.42 12.20 -13.30
CA ARG A 145 -0.50 11.23 -13.93
C ARG A 145 -0.34 9.84 -13.34
N HIS A 146 0.89 9.37 -13.18
CA HIS A 146 1.18 8.08 -12.56
C HIS A 146 0.61 7.99 -11.13
N LEU A 147 0.82 9.02 -10.30
CA LEU A 147 0.28 9.06 -8.94
C LEU A 147 -1.26 9.03 -8.92
N LYS A 148 -1.91 9.70 -9.88
CA LYS A 148 -3.37 9.65 -10.04
C LYS A 148 -3.84 8.25 -10.45
N GLU A 149 -3.17 7.63 -11.41
CA GLU A 149 -3.52 6.30 -11.91
C GLU A 149 -3.29 5.19 -10.88
N THR A 150 -2.34 5.38 -9.97
CA THR A 150 -2.03 4.46 -8.86
C THR A 150 -2.85 4.72 -7.59
N GLY A 151 -3.71 5.75 -7.59
CA GLY A 151 -4.59 6.06 -6.46
C GLY A 151 -3.92 6.79 -5.29
N VAL A 152 -2.65 7.16 -5.41
CA VAL A 152 -1.90 7.83 -4.33
C VAL A 152 -2.45 9.23 -4.00
N THR A 153 -3.14 9.87 -4.93
CA THR A 153 -3.68 11.23 -4.78
C THR A 153 -5.13 11.26 -4.28
N ALA A 154 -5.72 10.13 -3.91
CA ALA A 154 -7.15 10.04 -3.57
C ALA A 154 -7.58 10.95 -2.39
N ASN A 155 -6.65 11.37 -1.53
CA ASN A 155 -6.93 12.21 -0.36
C ASN A 155 -6.59 13.69 -0.56
N HIS A 156 -6.17 14.15 -1.76
CA HIS A 156 -5.82 15.54 -1.99
C HIS A 156 -6.83 16.22 -2.91
N SER A 157 -7.78 16.94 -2.30
CA SER A 157 -8.81 17.72 -2.98
C SER A 157 -8.35 19.10 -3.45
N GLU A 158 -7.06 19.46 -3.33
CA GLU A 158 -6.59 20.75 -3.83
C GLU A 158 -6.58 20.77 -5.35
N PHE A 159 -7.44 21.61 -5.91
CA PHE A 159 -7.43 21.91 -7.34
C PHE A 159 -6.14 22.69 -7.68
N TRP A 160 -5.32 22.09 -8.51
CA TRP A 160 -4.13 22.74 -9.05
C TRP A 160 -4.53 23.79 -10.10
N THR A 161 -4.34 25.05 -9.77
CA THR A 161 -4.47 26.09 -10.78
C THR A 161 -3.34 25.94 -11.84
N PRO A 162 -3.55 26.39 -13.08
CA PRO A 162 -2.50 26.34 -14.11
C PRO A 162 -1.18 26.98 -13.66
N GLY A 163 -1.25 28.03 -12.83
CA GLY A 163 -0.08 28.69 -12.26
C GLY A 163 0.65 27.78 -11.26
N LYS A 164 -0.05 27.24 -10.26
CA LYS A 164 0.53 26.30 -9.28
C LYS A 164 1.18 25.10 -9.98
N LEU A 165 0.52 24.55 -11.01
CA LEU A 165 1.06 23.42 -11.76
C LEU A 165 2.38 23.77 -12.46
N ARG A 166 2.46 24.94 -13.11
CA ARG A 166 3.70 25.38 -13.77
C ARG A 166 4.85 25.55 -12.77
N THR A 167 4.59 26.21 -11.63
CA THR A 167 5.60 26.40 -10.57
C THR A 167 6.09 25.06 -10.03
N PHE A 168 5.18 24.13 -9.74
CA PHE A 168 5.55 22.79 -9.30
C PHE A 168 6.42 22.06 -10.33
N CYS A 169 6.00 22.05 -11.60
CA CYS A 169 6.75 21.38 -12.66
C CYS A 169 8.16 21.95 -12.84
N ALA A 170 8.31 23.27 -12.77
CA ALA A 170 9.60 23.93 -12.86
C ALA A 170 10.51 23.52 -11.67
N ALA A 171 10.01 23.60 -10.45
CA ALA A 171 10.74 23.20 -9.25
C ALA A 171 11.08 21.68 -9.24
N TYR A 172 10.17 20.85 -9.73
CA TYR A 172 10.41 19.40 -9.85
C TYR A 172 11.54 19.11 -10.84
N GLN A 173 11.51 19.74 -12.02
CA GLN A 173 12.55 19.57 -13.03
C GLN A 173 13.91 20.09 -12.56
N GLU A 174 13.94 21.21 -11.85
CA GLU A 174 15.17 21.78 -11.30
C GLU A 174 15.79 20.85 -10.25
N LYS A 175 14.98 20.33 -9.31
CA LYS A 175 15.48 19.58 -8.15
C LYS A 175 15.71 18.10 -8.42
N PHE A 176 14.88 17.47 -9.23
CA PHE A 176 14.84 16.04 -9.48
C PHE A 176 15.00 15.65 -10.95
N GLY A 177 15.41 16.60 -11.77
CA GLY A 177 15.76 16.36 -13.17
C GLY A 177 17.06 15.57 -13.31
N THR A 178 17.12 14.73 -14.33
CA THR A 178 18.32 14.00 -14.73
C THR A 178 18.97 14.65 -15.97
N ASN A 179 20.22 14.29 -16.25
CA ASN A 179 20.93 14.77 -17.43
C ASN A 179 20.24 14.42 -18.77
N ASN A 180 19.34 13.42 -18.76
CA ASN A 180 18.58 12.99 -19.94
C ASN A 180 17.20 13.65 -20.02
N GLN A 181 17.01 14.80 -19.40
CA GLN A 181 15.74 15.53 -19.34
C GLN A 181 14.56 14.74 -18.74
N GLN A 182 14.85 13.67 -18.02
CA GLN A 182 13.87 12.90 -17.26
C GLN A 182 13.83 13.40 -15.82
N VAL A 183 12.81 12.99 -15.08
CA VAL A 183 12.68 13.24 -13.65
C VAL A 183 12.50 11.92 -12.88
N THR A 184 12.93 11.90 -11.63
CA THR A 184 12.83 10.72 -10.77
C THR A 184 11.56 10.75 -9.93
N LEU A 185 11.08 9.56 -9.54
CA LEU A 185 10.11 9.35 -8.46
C LEU A 185 10.55 8.13 -7.67
N THR A 186 10.68 8.31 -6.37
CA THR A 186 11.24 7.28 -5.48
C THR A 186 10.14 6.57 -4.70
N TYR A 187 10.13 5.24 -4.79
CA TYR A 187 9.36 4.36 -3.91
C TYR A 187 10.29 3.63 -2.92
N ARG A 188 9.82 3.46 -1.68
CA ARG A 188 10.51 2.70 -0.65
C ARG A 188 9.58 1.65 -0.03
N PRO A 189 9.28 0.56 -0.75
CA PRO A 189 8.45 -0.50 -0.22
C PRO A 189 9.15 -1.27 0.90
N LEU A 190 8.32 -1.77 1.81
CA LEU A 190 8.65 -2.75 2.85
C LEU A 190 7.74 -3.94 2.66
N TYR A 191 8.31 -5.13 2.64
CA TYR A 191 7.61 -6.42 2.58
C TYR A 191 7.82 -7.17 3.88
N ILE A 192 6.75 -7.67 4.49
CA ILE A 192 6.81 -8.43 5.74
C ILE A 192 5.98 -9.70 5.61
N LEU A 193 6.59 -10.83 6.00
CA LEU A 193 5.90 -12.06 6.32
C LEU A 193 6.12 -12.35 7.79
N ALA A 194 5.05 -12.52 8.53
CA ALA A 194 5.08 -12.75 9.96
C ALA A 194 4.14 -13.90 10.35
N VAL A 195 4.56 -14.71 11.29
CA VAL A 195 3.82 -15.89 11.78
C VAL A 195 3.25 -15.61 13.16
N ARG A 196 1.99 -15.93 13.39
CA ARG A 196 1.29 -15.74 14.68
C ARG A 196 1.92 -16.61 15.76
N LYS A 197 2.35 -15.99 16.87
CA LYS A 197 2.91 -16.66 18.06
C LYS A 197 1.88 -17.50 18.82
#